data_5e25ae6ea3642dfd4de3a7506114f084
#
_entry.id   5e25ae6ea3642dfd4de3a7506114f084
#
_cell.length_a   1.000
_cell.length_b   1.000
_cell.length_c   1.000
_cell.angle_alpha   90.00
_cell.angle_beta   90.00
_cell.angle_gamma   90.00
#
_symmetry.space_group_name_H-M   'P 1'
#
loop_
_entity.id
_entity.type
_entity.pdbx_description
1 polymer ?
#
loop_
_entity_poly.entity_id
_entity_poly.type
_entity_poly.pdbx_seq_one_letter_code
_entity_poly.pdbx_strand_id
1 'polypeptide(L)'
;MRLAILTLIYLCLTAVSTSASGRVVLKPNIPRAHREELVARLRAITGLSELGFETDGALRFDSNHSNHGSKSARELLLQAITGANVIVLEDASSRADVAFCRVVRGRWVRNESTKPPAYVVLIDFTDFHQLSGDAEARAAFDVGWGLLHEIDHVVNDSEDTNDEKAIGECEDHINQMRLEVGLPVRAGYFFSRAYLKADANFNARYVRLSFERRDETSLQTKRYWLVWDAASVGGLIGDSQRALVR
;
A
#
# COMPACT_ATOMS: atom_id res chain seq x y z
N MET A 1 -48.00 -57.25 22.03
CA MET A 1 -46.82 -56.92 21.20
C MET A 1 -46.94 -55.44 20.78
N ARG A 2 -46.21 -54.54 21.42
CA ARG A 2 -46.17 -53.13 21.03
C ARG A 2 -44.77 -52.83 20.52
N LEU A 3 -44.68 -52.54 19.23
CA LEU A 3 -43.44 -52.20 18.56
C LEU A 3 -43.16 -50.71 18.84
N ALA A 4 -42.07 -50.41 19.54
CA ALA A 4 -41.60 -49.04 19.75
C ALA A 4 -40.65 -48.70 18.60
N ILE A 5 -41.03 -47.73 17.78
CA ILE A 5 -40.20 -47.16 16.72
C ILE A 5 -39.38 -46.03 17.37
N LEU A 6 -38.07 -46.26 17.55
CA LEU A 6 -37.11 -45.28 17.93
C LEU A 6 -36.70 -44.48 16.67
N THR A 7 -37.22 -43.24 16.55
CA THR A 7 -36.78 -42.31 15.51
C THR A 7 -35.52 -41.59 16.02
N LEU A 8 -34.38 -41.96 15.50
CA LEU A 8 -33.08 -41.31 15.77
C LEU A 8 -33.02 -40.06 14.93
N ILE A 9 -33.26 -38.93 15.56
CA ILE A 9 -33.06 -37.61 14.92
C ILE A 9 -31.56 -37.33 14.95
N TYR A 10 -30.89 -37.49 13.80
CA TYR A 10 -29.50 -37.07 13.59
C TYR A 10 -29.49 -35.57 13.41
N LEU A 11 -29.24 -34.83 14.49
CA LEU A 11 -29.02 -33.40 14.42
C LEU A 11 -27.62 -33.14 13.87
N CYS A 12 -27.49 -32.99 12.55
CA CYS A 12 -26.29 -32.48 11.94
C CYS A 12 -26.08 -31.02 12.38
N LEU A 13 -25.35 -30.80 13.48
CA LEU A 13 -24.75 -29.53 13.77
C LEU A 13 -23.66 -29.27 12.70
N THR A 14 -24.01 -28.64 11.61
CA THR A 14 -23.07 -27.98 10.74
C THR A 14 -22.49 -26.82 11.54
N ALA A 15 -21.35 -27.04 12.18
CA ALA A 15 -20.54 -25.96 12.68
C ALA A 15 -20.15 -25.08 11.48
N VAL A 16 -20.88 -24.00 11.27
CA VAL A 16 -20.45 -22.92 10.37
C VAL A 16 -19.23 -22.34 11.04
N SER A 17 -18.05 -22.83 10.68
CA SER A 17 -16.79 -22.17 10.98
C SER A 17 -16.85 -20.83 10.27
N THR A 18 -17.24 -19.77 10.98
CA THR A 18 -17.00 -18.41 10.53
C THR A 18 -15.48 -18.21 10.60
N SER A 19 -14.78 -18.65 9.55
CA SER A 19 -13.42 -18.18 9.31
C SER A 19 -13.49 -16.67 9.36
N ALA A 20 -12.78 -16.05 10.29
CA ALA A 20 -12.59 -14.63 10.26
C ALA A 20 -11.87 -14.32 8.93
N SER A 21 -12.63 -13.96 7.90
CA SER A 21 -12.05 -13.55 6.62
C SER A 21 -11.35 -12.21 6.86
N GLY A 22 -10.13 -12.07 6.41
CA GLY A 22 -9.42 -10.80 6.37
C GLY A 22 -10.30 -9.74 5.68
N ARG A 23 -10.04 -8.50 6.00
CA ARG A 23 -10.77 -7.38 5.41
C ARG A 23 -9.84 -6.22 5.22
N VAL A 24 -9.94 -5.58 4.06
CA VAL A 24 -9.42 -4.24 3.84
C VAL A 24 -10.62 -3.30 3.89
N VAL A 25 -10.66 -2.40 4.86
CA VAL A 25 -11.86 -1.59 5.15
C VAL A 25 -11.48 -0.12 5.25
N LEU A 26 -12.24 0.74 4.57
CA LEU A 26 -12.14 2.18 4.73
C LEU A 26 -12.79 2.66 6.03
N LYS A 27 -12.15 3.57 6.74
CA LYS A 27 -12.84 4.36 7.75
C LYS A 27 -13.87 5.30 7.11
N PRO A 28 -15.02 5.53 7.78
CA PRO A 28 -16.09 6.39 7.23
C PRO A 28 -15.68 7.84 6.99
N ASN A 29 -14.61 8.31 7.64
CA ASN A 29 -14.12 9.69 7.51
C ASN A 29 -13.24 9.94 6.27
N ILE A 30 -12.93 8.92 5.47
CA ILE A 30 -12.19 9.13 4.21
C ILE A 30 -13.08 9.88 3.22
N PRO A 31 -12.68 11.07 2.74
CA PRO A 31 -13.42 11.84 1.76
C PRO A 31 -13.70 11.03 0.49
N ARG A 32 -14.84 11.29 -0.14
CA ARG A 32 -15.24 10.60 -1.37
C ARG A 32 -14.17 10.72 -2.48
N ALA A 33 -13.59 11.90 -2.64
CA ALA A 33 -12.55 12.15 -3.65
C ALA A 33 -11.32 11.26 -3.43
N HIS A 34 -10.83 11.14 -2.18
CA HIS A 34 -9.69 10.28 -1.84
C HIS A 34 -10.00 8.80 -2.06
N ARG A 35 -11.24 8.37 -1.75
CA ARG A 35 -11.68 7.00 -2.04
C ARG A 35 -11.70 6.71 -3.54
N GLU A 36 -12.27 7.61 -4.34
CA GLU A 36 -12.34 7.48 -5.80
C GLU A 36 -10.93 7.48 -6.41
N GLU A 37 -10.03 8.33 -5.95
CA GLU A 37 -8.63 8.36 -6.35
C GLU A 37 -7.95 7.02 -6.06
N LEU A 38 -8.02 6.55 -4.81
CA LEU A 38 -7.39 5.28 -4.40
C LEU A 38 -7.89 4.10 -5.25
N VAL A 39 -9.22 4.00 -5.45
CA VAL A 39 -9.83 2.96 -6.31
C VAL A 39 -9.31 3.08 -7.74
N ALA A 40 -9.24 4.27 -8.31
CA ALA A 40 -8.75 4.48 -9.67
C ALA A 40 -7.29 4.02 -9.82
N ARG A 41 -6.42 4.32 -8.84
CA ARG A 41 -5.03 3.88 -8.84
C ARG A 41 -4.90 2.37 -8.70
N LEU A 42 -5.62 1.75 -7.76
CA LEU A 42 -5.62 0.31 -7.60
C LEU A 42 -6.12 -0.42 -8.85
N ARG A 43 -7.19 0.08 -9.50
CA ARG A 43 -7.68 -0.46 -10.79
C ARG A 43 -6.61 -0.38 -11.88
N ALA A 44 -5.91 0.75 -11.99
CA ALA A 44 -4.86 0.92 -12.98
C ALA A 44 -3.69 -0.05 -12.76
N ILE A 45 -3.30 -0.28 -11.49
CA ILE A 45 -2.22 -1.20 -11.14
C ILE A 45 -2.64 -2.66 -11.35
N THR A 46 -3.82 -3.04 -10.88
CA THR A 46 -4.27 -4.43 -10.87
C THR A 46 -4.96 -4.87 -12.15
N GLY A 47 -5.49 -3.93 -12.94
CA GLY A 47 -6.34 -4.22 -14.09
C GLY A 47 -7.76 -4.71 -13.73
N LEU A 48 -8.15 -4.65 -12.46
CA LEU A 48 -9.47 -5.09 -11.99
C LEU A 48 -10.48 -3.95 -12.09
N SER A 49 -11.31 -3.92 -13.15
CA SER A 49 -12.31 -2.88 -13.38
C SER A 49 -13.37 -2.78 -12.28
N GLU A 50 -13.76 -3.91 -11.71
CA GLU A 50 -14.81 -4.01 -10.69
C GLU A 50 -14.31 -3.84 -9.26
N LEU A 51 -12.98 -3.58 -9.07
CA LEU A 51 -12.45 -3.31 -7.73
C LEU A 51 -13.08 -2.04 -7.16
N GLY A 52 -13.54 -2.09 -5.92
CA GLY A 52 -14.15 -0.94 -5.25
C GLY A 52 -14.46 -1.19 -3.79
N PHE A 53 -14.90 -0.15 -3.10
CA PHE A 53 -15.34 -0.25 -1.71
C PHE A 53 -16.87 -0.29 -1.67
N GLU A 54 -17.41 -1.28 -0.97
CA GLU A 54 -18.83 -1.42 -0.73
C GLU A 54 -19.37 -0.38 0.28
N THR A 55 -20.67 -0.41 0.53
CA THR A 55 -21.33 0.52 1.46
C THR A 55 -20.90 0.35 2.91
N ASP A 56 -20.44 -0.84 3.28
CA ASP A 56 -19.85 -1.15 4.59
C ASP A 56 -18.36 -0.76 4.69
N GLY A 57 -17.80 -0.18 3.63
CA GLY A 57 -16.40 0.23 3.52
C GLY A 57 -15.44 -0.90 3.15
N ALA A 58 -15.89 -2.13 2.98
CA ALA A 58 -15.02 -3.25 2.64
C ALA A 58 -14.58 -3.20 1.17
N LEU A 59 -13.27 -3.43 0.93
CA LEU A 59 -12.73 -3.59 -0.41
C LEU A 59 -13.22 -4.92 -1.01
N ARG A 60 -13.76 -4.86 -2.23
CA ARG A 60 -14.20 -6.01 -2.99
C ARG A 60 -13.75 -5.92 -4.44
N PHE A 61 -13.55 -7.04 -5.03
CA PHE A 61 -13.39 -7.18 -6.48
C PHE A 61 -13.80 -8.58 -6.92
N ASP A 62 -14.24 -8.68 -8.16
CA ASP A 62 -14.39 -9.99 -8.79
C ASP A 62 -13.03 -10.43 -9.31
N SER A 63 -12.60 -11.63 -8.92
CA SER A 63 -11.33 -12.23 -9.34
C SER A 63 -11.35 -12.69 -10.81
N ASN A 64 -12.43 -12.42 -11.53
CA ASN A 64 -12.54 -12.77 -12.95
C ASN A 64 -11.41 -12.11 -13.73
N HIS A 65 -10.61 -12.94 -14.30
CA HIS A 65 -9.32 -12.78 -14.92
C HIS A 65 -9.17 -11.51 -15.75
N SER A 66 -8.40 -10.54 -15.21
CA SER A 66 -7.82 -9.50 -16.04
C SER A 66 -6.52 -10.02 -16.66
N ASN A 67 -6.39 -9.89 -17.97
CA ASN A 67 -5.12 -10.11 -18.68
C ASN A 67 -4.20 -8.89 -18.62
N HIS A 68 -4.66 -7.82 -17.95
CA HIS A 68 -3.94 -6.56 -17.82
C HIS A 68 -3.62 -6.26 -16.35
N GLY A 69 -2.64 -5.39 -16.12
CA GLY A 69 -2.21 -5.01 -14.79
C GLY A 69 -1.31 -6.06 -14.12
N SER A 70 -0.88 -5.74 -12.91
CA SER A 70 0.03 -6.60 -12.14
C SER A 70 -0.70 -7.80 -11.55
N LYS A 71 -0.21 -9.00 -11.87
CA LYS A 71 -0.67 -10.26 -11.28
C LYS A 71 -0.31 -10.31 -9.80
N SER A 72 0.91 -9.96 -9.44
CA SER A 72 1.40 -9.96 -8.06
C SER A 72 0.62 -9.00 -7.18
N ALA A 73 0.22 -7.81 -7.68
CA ALA A 73 -0.63 -6.88 -6.95
C ALA A 73 -2.04 -7.45 -6.71
N ARG A 74 -2.62 -8.17 -7.68
CA ARG A 74 -3.91 -8.86 -7.48
C ARG A 74 -3.83 -9.95 -6.41
N GLU A 75 -2.77 -10.75 -6.45
CA GLU A 75 -2.52 -11.82 -5.48
C GLU A 75 -2.36 -11.26 -4.07
N LEU A 76 -1.60 -10.17 -3.91
CA LEU A 76 -1.42 -9.48 -2.64
C LEU A 76 -2.78 -8.96 -2.09
N LEU A 77 -3.57 -8.28 -2.92
CA LEU A 77 -4.90 -7.80 -2.50
C LEU A 77 -5.85 -8.96 -2.15
N LEU A 78 -5.82 -10.06 -2.91
CA LEU A 78 -6.62 -11.23 -2.61
C LEU A 78 -6.25 -11.83 -1.24
N GLN A 79 -4.95 -11.96 -0.97
CA GLN A 79 -4.45 -12.44 0.32
C GLN A 79 -4.85 -11.50 1.47
N ALA A 80 -4.79 -10.17 1.26
CA ALA A 80 -5.23 -9.18 2.25
C ALA A 80 -6.72 -9.29 2.57
N ILE A 81 -7.56 -9.58 1.58
CA ILE A 81 -9.02 -9.69 1.74
C ILE A 81 -9.43 -11.04 2.33
N THR A 82 -8.73 -12.12 1.98
CA THR A 82 -9.10 -13.50 2.39
C THR A 82 -8.30 -14.04 3.58
N GLY A 83 -7.20 -13.38 3.92
CA GLY A 83 -6.31 -13.76 5.03
C GLY A 83 -6.95 -13.58 6.41
N ALA A 84 -6.14 -13.69 7.45
CA ALA A 84 -6.60 -13.59 8.84
C ALA A 84 -6.58 -12.15 9.39
N ASN A 85 -5.90 -11.23 8.71
CA ASN A 85 -5.70 -9.86 9.20
C ASN A 85 -6.86 -8.92 8.82
N VAL A 86 -7.13 -7.94 9.66
CA VAL A 86 -8.02 -6.82 9.34
C VAL A 86 -7.16 -5.58 9.10
N ILE A 87 -7.26 -4.99 7.92
CA ILE A 87 -6.53 -3.80 7.52
C ILE A 87 -7.53 -2.64 7.41
N VAL A 88 -7.37 -1.63 8.24
CA VAL A 88 -8.24 -0.45 8.27
C VAL A 88 -7.50 0.71 7.63
N LEU A 89 -8.07 1.29 6.57
CA LEU A 89 -7.51 2.45 5.90
C LEU A 89 -8.06 3.74 6.53
N GLU A 90 -7.16 4.66 6.85
CA GLU A 90 -7.47 5.94 7.49
C GLU A 90 -6.81 7.09 6.75
N ASP A 91 -7.57 8.18 6.53
CA ASP A 91 -7.01 9.42 5.98
C ASP A 91 -6.17 10.13 7.05
N ALA A 92 -4.91 10.34 6.74
CA ALA A 92 -3.92 11.00 7.58
C ALA A 92 -3.44 12.34 7.00
N SER A 93 -4.12 12.90 5.99
CA SER A 93 -3.72 14.11 5.25
C SER A 93 -3.53 15.37 6.11
N SER A 94 -3.91 15.33 7.38
CA SER A 94 -3.69 16.42 8.35
C SER A 94 -2.60 16.10 9.39
N ARG A 95 -1.92 14.96 9.27
CA ARG A 95 -1.01 14.45 10.29
C ARG A 95 0.44 14.69 9.90
N ALA A 96 1.13 15.52 10.68
CA ALA A 96 2.57 15.79 10.48
C ALA A 96 3.49 14.60 10.82
N ASP A 97 2.98 13.55 11.44
CA ASP A 97 3.76 12.35 11.81
C ASP A 97 3.63 11.21 10.78
N VAL A 98 2.96 11.44 9.65
CA VAL A 98 2.81 10.50 8.55
C VAL A 98 3.39 11.13 7.29
N ALA A 99 4.29 10.40 6.61
CA ALA A 99 4.77 10.73 5.29
C ALA A 99 4.25 9.70 4.29
N PHE A 100 3.46 10.15 3.31
CA PHE A 100 2.82 9.30 2.30
C PHE A 100 1.90 8.23 2.88
N CYS A 101 2.46 7.10 3.30
CA CYS A 101 1.74 6.00 3.93
C CYS A 101 2.54 5.44 5.11
N ARG A 102 1.82 4.86 6.06
CA ARG A 102 2.43 4.14 7.18
C ARG A 102 1.47 3.12 7.76
N VAL A 103 1.90 1.88 7.91
CA VAL A 103 1.16 0.88 8.66
C VAL A 103 1.52 0.90 10.15
N VAL A 104 0.51 0.76 10.99
CA VAL A 104 0.68 0.61 12.43
C VAL A 104 -0.19 -0.55 12.93
N ARG A 105 0.30 -1.26 13.93
CA ARG A 105 -0.51 -2.31 14.55
C ARG A 105 -1.68 -1.68 15.29
N GLY A 106 -2.88 -2.07 14.89
CA GLY A 106 -4.13 -1.65 15.54
C GLY A 106 -4.33 -2.38 16.87
N ARG A 107 -5.22 -1.83 17.70
CA ARG A 107 -5.63 -2.45 18.96
C ARG A 107 -7.15 -2.55 19.03
N TRP A 108 -7.65 -3.71 19.44
CA TRP A 108 -9.05 -3.86 19.77
C TRP A 108 -9.32 -3.32 21.17
N VAL A 109 -10.42 -2.60 21.33
CA VAL A 109 -10.77 -1.96 22.63
C VAL A 109 -11.19 -2.98 23.68
N ARG A 110 -11.62 -4.20 23.27
CA ARG A 110 -12.04 -5.28 24.19
C ARG A 110 -11.72 -6.65 23.60
N ASN A 111 -11.27 -7.59 24.46
CA ASN A 111 -11.02 -9.00 24.14
C ASN A 111 -10.11 -9.25 22.92
N GLU A 112 -8.88 -8.79 23.00
CA GLU A 112 -7.88 -8.93 21.94
C GLU A 112 -7.56 -10.39 21.56
N SER A 113 -7.63 -11.31 22.52
CA SER A 113 -7.21 -12.71 22.33
C SER A 113 -8.12 -13.54 21.39
N THR A 114 -9.34 -13.10 21.13
CA THR A 114 -10.30 -13.82 20.29
C THR A 114 -10.56 -13.14 18.93
N LYS A 115 -9.97 -11.97 18.69
CA LYS A 115 -10.14 -11.21 17.45
C LYS A 115 -8.93 -11.37 16.54
N PRO A 116 -9.14 -11.31 15.21
CA PRO A 116 -8.02 -11.34 14.27
C PRO A 116 -7.08 -10.16 14.50
N PRO A 117 -5.80 -10.28 14.16
CA PRO A 117 -4.87 -9.14 14.16
C PRO A 117 -5.43 -7.99 13.33
N ALA A 118 -5.32 -6.77 13.86
CA ALA A 118 -5.75 -5.57 13.16
C ALA A 118 -4.56 -4.67 12.91
N TYR A 119 -4.57 -4.02 11.74
CA TYR A 119 -3.58 -3.04 11.32
C TYR A 119 -4.31 -1.80 10.82
N VAL A 120 -3.70 -0.64 10.99
CA VAL A 120 -4.21 0.62 10.45
C VAL A 120 -3.18 1.15 9.46
N VAL A 121 -3.58 1.33 8.21
CA VAL A 121 -2.80 2.02 7.20
C VAL A 121 -3.24 3.48 7.20
N LEU A 122 -2.34 4.34 7.58
CA LEU A 122 -2.47 5.80 7.57
C LEU A 122 -2.01 6.29 6.19
N ILE A 123 -2.86 7.04 5.48
CA ILE A 123 -2.60 7.51 4.13
C ILE A 123 -2.66 9.03 4.11
N ASP A 124 -1.57 9.70 3.78
CA ASP A 124 -1.57 11.13 3.51
C ASP A 124 -1.68 11.39 2.01
N PHE A 125 -2.92 11.62 1.56
CA PHE A 125 -3.20 11.93 0.15
C PHE A 125 -2.57 13.26 -0.29
N THR A 126 -2.44 14.21 0.63
CA THR A 126 -1.85 15.53 0.33
C THR A 126 -0.39 15.41 -0.07
N ASP A 127 0.35 14.54 0.59
CA ASP A 127 1.76 14.29 0.28
C ASP A 127 1.94 13.77 -1.16
N PHE A 128 1.08 12.83 -1.59
CA PHE A 128 1.10 12.34 -2.97
C PHE A 128 0.78 13.43 -4.00
N HIS A 129 -0.09 14.38 -3.67
CA HIS A 129 -0.43 15.50 -4.57
C HIS A 129 0.71 16.53 -4.72
N GLN A 130 1.68 16.54 -3.80
CA GLN A 130 2.84 17.43 -3.85
C GLN A 130 4.02 16.88 -4.66
N LEU A 131 3.89 15.66 -5.16
CA LEU A 131 4.94 15.01 -5.95
C LEU A 131 5.09 15.67 -7.32
N SER A 132 6.32 15.91 -7.71
CA SER A 132 6.73 16.46 -9.00
C SER A 132 7.84 15.61 -9.62
N GLY A 133 8.38 16.03 -10.77
CA GLY A 133 9.43 15.29 -11.48
C GLY A 133 8.92 14.55 -12.70
N ASP A 134 9.62 13.48 -13.10
CA ASP A 134 9.34 12.75 -14.32
C ASP A 134 7.98 12.02 -14.24
N ALA A 135 7.24 12.01 -15.34
CA ALA A 135 5.91 11.40 -15.40
C ALA A 135 5.96 9.90 -15.06
N GLU A 136 6.98 9.21 -15.53
CA GLU A 136 7.21 7.79 -15.27
C GLU A 136 7.49 7.51 -13.78
N ALA A 137 8.26 8.37 -13.10
CA ALA A 137 8.50 8.24 -11.66
C ALA A 137 7.22 8.49 -10.86
N ARG A 138 6.41 9.49 -11.27
CA ARG A 138 5.10 9.75 -10.64
C ARG A 138 4.10 8.63 -10.86
N ALA A 139 4.13 7.97 -12.02
CA ALA A 139 3.30 6.80 -12.28
C ALA A 139 3.74 5.57 -11.46
N ALA A 140 5.02 5.49 -11.11
CA ALA A 140 5.59 4.41 -10.30
C ALA A 140 5.51 4.66 -8.78
N PHE A 141 5.02 5.84 -8.34
CA PHE A 141 4.89 6.19 -6.94
C PHE A 141 3.68 7.11 -6.72
N ASP A 142 2.53 6.49 -6.50
CA ASP A 142 1.29 7.17 -6.15
C ASP A 142 0.63 6.48 -4.94
N VAL A 143 -0.55 6.95 -4.55
CA VAL A 143 -1.28 6.42 -3.39
C VAL A 143 -1.61 4.93 -3.51
N GLY A 144 -1.79 4.42 -4.72
CA GLY A 144 -2.02 2.97 -4.96
C GLY A 144 -0.78 2.15 -4.64
N TRP A 145 0.39 2.59 -5.09
CA TRP A 145 1.67 1.95 -4.79
C TRP A 145 2.03 2.04 -3.30
N GLY A 146 1.77 3.21 -2.67
CA GLY A 146 1.95 3.38 -1.23
C GLY A 146 1.08 2.42 -0.44
N LEU A 147 -0.21 2.28 -0.79
CA LEU A 147 -1.08 1.32 -0.11
C LEU A 147 -0.63 -0.13 -0.30
N LEU A 148 -0.21 -0.54 -1.50
CA LEU A 148 0.27 -1.91 -1.74
C LEU A 148 1.53 -2.21 -0.93
N HIS A 149 2.44 -1.24 -0.78
CA HIS A 149 3.62 -1.35 0.07
C HIS A 149 3.24 -1.63 1.54
N GLU A 150 2.32 -0.87 2.11
CA GLU A 150 1.86 -1.07 3.48
C GLU A 150 1.07 -2.38 3.68
N ILE A 151 0.35 -2.83 2.64
CA ILE A 151 -0.33 -4.13 2.66
C ILE A 151 0.70 -5.27 2.63
N ASP A 152 1.80 -5.11 1.90
CA ASP A 152 2.86 -6.12 1.82
C ASP A 152 3.50 -6.39 3.18
N HIS A 153 3.75 -5.35 3.97
CA HIS A 153 4.18 -5.49 5.37
C HIS A 153 3.22 -6.32 6.21
N VAL A 154 1.90 -6.19 5.99
CA VAL A 154 0.90 -6.91 6.78
C VAL A 154 0.71 -8.35 6.33
N VAL A 155 0.77 -8.59 5.03
CA VAL A 155 0.44 -9.89 4.42
C VAL A 155 1.65 -10.82 4.40
N ASN A 156 2.80 -10.28 4.00
CA ASN A 156 4.03 -11.05 3.80
C ASN A 156 5.03 -10.91 4.97
N ASP A 157 4.72 -10.06 5.97
CA ASP A 157 5.63 -9.73 7.09
C ASP A 157 7.00 -9.24 6.58
N SER A 158 6.99 -8.60 5.40
CA SER A 158 8.19 -8.08 4.74
C SER A 158 8.74 -6.85 5.48
N GLU A 159 10.03 -6.60 5.40
CA GLU A 159 10.68 -5.50 6.09
C GLU A 159 11.27 -4.47 5.12
N ASP A 160 11.29 -3.23 5.58
CA ASP A 160 12.05 -2.16 4.95
C ASP A 160 13.54 -2.30 5.26
N THR A 161 14.37 -1.80 4.38
CA THR A 161 15.81 -1.85 4.59
C THR A 161 16.30 -0.71 5.48
N ASN A 162 17.31 -1.02 6.30
CA ASN A 162 18.13 -0.03 6.99
C ASN A 162 19.50 0.18 6.31
N ASP A 163 19.79 -0.56 5.22
CA ASP A 163 21.01 -0.45 4.45
C ASP A 163 20.79 0.48 3.23
N GLU A 164 21.57 1.56 3.16
CA GLU A 164 21.50 2.53 2.05
C GLU A 164 21.77 1.92 0.66
N LYS A 165 22.39 0.75 0.60
CA LYS A 165 22.71 0.04 -0.64
C LYS A 165 21.69 -1.03 -1.03
N ALA A 166 20.77 -1.35 -0.12
CA ALA A 166 19.71 -2.33 -0.34
C ALA A 166 18.39 -1.62 -0.66
N ILE A 167 17.51 -2.33 -1.36
CA ILE A 167 16.16 -1.81 -1.65
C ILE A 167 15.13 -2.27 -0.59
N GLY A 168 15.38 -3.39 0.09
CA GLY A 168 14.48 -4.01 1.06
C GLY A 168 13.51 -5.00 0.43
N GLU A 169 13.07 -5.97 1.22
CA GLU A 169 12.21 -7.05 0.76
C GLU A 169 10.85 -6.54 0.28
N CYS A 170 10.22 -5.67 1.07
CA CYS A 170 8.93 -5.07 0.71
C CYS A 170 9.03 -4.33 -0.64
N GLU A 171 10.02 -3.47 -0.80
CA GLU A 171 10.18 -2.70 -2.03
C GLU A 171 10.56 -3.58 -3.23
N ASP A 172 11.26 -4.71 -3.03
CA ASP A 172 11.52 -5.70 -4.08
C ASP A 172 10.22 -6.32 -4.61
N HIS A 173 9.27 -6.66 -3.72
CA HIS A 173 7.93 -7.13 -4.11
C HIS A 173 7.17 -6.05 -4.91
N ILE A 174 7.20 -4.81 -4.46
CA ILE A 174 6.54 -3.70 -5.16
C ILE A 174 7.23 -3.43 -6.51
N ASN A 175 8.54 -3.53 -6.60
CA ASN A 175 9.29 -3.42 -7.85
C ASN A 175 8.91 -4.51 -8.86
N GLN A 176 8.69 -5.74 -8.40
CA GLN A 176 8.18 -6.81 -9.26
C GLN A 176 6.80 -6.44 -9.84
N MET A 177 5.90 -5.89 -9.04
CA MET A 177 4.59 -5.44 -9.51
C MET A 177 4.71 -4.30 -10.54
N ARG A 178 5.64 -3.36 -10.34
CA ARG A 178 5.92 -2.28 -11.31
C ARG A 178 6.42 -2.82 -12.65
N LEU A 179 7.31 -3.81 -12.62
CA LEU A 179 7.80 -4.48 -13.84
C LEU A 179 6.67 -5.13 -14.62
N GLU A 180 5.73 -5.78 -13.95
CA GLU A 180 4.59 -6.44 -14.60
C GLU A 180 3.68 -5.47 -15.38
N VAL A 181 3.67 -4.18 -14.99
CA VAL A 181 2.91 -3.13 -15.68
C VAL A 181 3.79 -2.20 -16.52
N GLY A 182 5.07 -2.55 -16.73
CA GLY A 182 5.99 -1.80 -17.58
C GLY A 182 6.46 -0.46 -17.01
N LEU A 183 6.35 -0.27 -15.69
CA LEU A 183 6.83 0.92 -15.01
C LEU A 183 8.30 0.80 -14.59
N PRO A 184 9.00 1.92 -14.39
CA PRO A 184 10.35 1.89 -13.82
C PRO A 184 10.30 1.41 -12.35
N VAL A 185 11.35 0.70 -11.94
CA VAL A 185 11.53 0.22 -10.58
C VAL A 185 12.21 1.28 -9.72
N ARG A 186 11.91 1.32 -8.44
CA ARG A 186 12.62 2.17 -7.48
C ARG A 186 14.06 1.67 -7.35
N ALA A 187 15.02 2.56 -7.60
CA ALA A 187 16.44 2.20 -7.68
C ALA A 187 17.21 2.37 -6.37
N GLY A 188 16.58 3.00 -5.37
CA GLY A 188 17.12 3.17 -4.03
C GLY A 188 15.99 3.41 -3.04
N TYR A 189 16.06 2.80 -1.88
CA TYR A 189 15.02 2.95 -0.86
C TYR A 189 15.00 4.36 -0.28
N PHE A 190 16.15 4.93 0.00
CA PHE A 190 16.26 6.24 0.62
C PHE A 190 16.23 7.37 -0.41
N PHE A 191 15.59 8.46 -0.04
CA PHE A 191 15.63 9.68 -0.84
C PHE A 191 16.98 10.41 -0.69
N SER A 192 17.35 11.17 -1.71
CA SER A 192 18.55 12.03 -1.72
C SER A 192 18.17 13.50 -1.87
N ARG A 193 19.05 14.41 -1.46
CA ARG A 193 18.84 15.85 -1.70
C ARG A 193 18.86 16.17 -3.18
N ALA A 194 17.89 16.96 -3.64
CA ALA A 194 17.86 17.50 -4.98
C ALA A 194 18.34 18.95 -4.94
N TYR A 195 19.48 19.21 -5.55
CA TYR A 195 19.95 20.58 -5.76
C TYR A 195 19.29 21.12 -7.04
N LEU A 196 18.12 21.75 -6.88
CA LEU A 196 17.53 22.52 -7.95
C LEU A 196 18.28 23.86 -7.97
N LYS A 197 18.86 24.20 -9.11
CA LYS A 197 19.67 25.42 -9.42
C LYS A 197 19.90 26.35 -8.24
N ALA A 198 21.15 26.63 -7.95
CA ALA A 198 21.64 27.42 -6.84
C ALA A 198 20.63 28.45 -6.32
N ASP A 199 19.87 28.09 -5.32
CA ASP A 199 19.45 29.05 -4.33
C ASP A 199 20.73 29.60 -3.71
N ALA A 200 20.83 30.91 -3.62
CA ALA A 200 22.03 31.62 -3.15
C ALA A 200 22.52 31.20 -1.75
N ASN A 201 21.73 30.38 -1.03
CA ASN A 201 22.00 29.93 0.33
C ASN A 201 22.38 28.44 0.41
N PHE A 202 22.49 27.69 -0.68
CA PHE A 202 22.81 26.26 -0.71
C PHE A 202 21.88 25.37 0.14
N ASN A 203 20.71 25.82 0.50
CA ASN A 203 19.73 25.06 1.24
C ASN A 203 18.94 24.19 0.28
N ALA A 204 19.27 22.90 0.23
CA ALA A 204 18.47 21.94 -0.50
C ALA A 204 17.16 21.69 0.25
N ARG A 205 16.11 22.38 -0.17
CA ARG A 205 14.74 22.19 0.32
C ARG A 205 14.08 20.96 -0.28
N TYR A 206 14.54 20.58 -1.45
CA TYR A 206 13.95 19.49 -2.21
C TYR A 206 14.74 18.19 -2.01
N VAL A 207 13.98 17.10 -1.98
CA VAL A 207 14.50 15.74 -1.96
C VAL A 207 13.96 14.98 -3.17
N ARG A 208 14.62 13.88 -3.53
CA ARG A 208 14.26 13.07 -4.68
C ARG A 208 14.46 11.59 -4.42
N LEU A 209 13.62 10.79 -5.08
CA LEU A 209 13.81 9.35 -5.27
C LEU A 209 14.16 9.05 -6.72
N SER A 210 14.97 8.01 -6.94
CA SER A 210 15.31 7.53 -8.27
C SER A 210 14.51 6.27 -8.61
N PHE A 211 14.05 6.25 -9.87
CA PHE A 211 13.45 5.11 -10.51
C PHE A 211 14.24 4.78 -11.76
N GLU A 212 14.35 3.51 -12.12
CA GLU A 212 15.13 3.08 -13.27
C GLU A 212 14.33 2.10 -14.12
N ARG A 213 14.50 2.21 -15.44
CA ARG A 213 14.01 1.22 -16.39
C ARG A 213 15.13 0.88 -17.37
N ARG A 214 15.40 -0.40 -17.50
CA ARG A 214 16.32 -0.91 -18.53
C ARG A 214 15.58 -0.97 -19.85
N ASP A 215 16.17 -0.37 -20.87
CA ASP A 215 15.71 -0.52 -22.24
C ASP A 215 16.21 -1.87 -22.79
N GLU A 216 15.27 -2.72 -23.20
CA GLU A 216 15.60 -4.09 -23.66
C GLU A 216 16.39 -4.09 -24.95
N THR A 217 16.23 -3.06 -25.79
CA THR A 217 16.86 -2.98 -27.10
C THR A 217 18.28 -2.42 -27.00
N SER A 218 18.46 -1.31 -26.32
CA SER A 218 19.74 -0.62 -26.17
C SER A 218 20.56 -1.13 -24.98
N LEU A 219 19.98 -1.92 -24.10
CA LEU A 219 20.52 -2.35 -22.81
C LEU A 219 20.92 -1.18 -21.88
N GLN A 220 20.54 0.04 -22.22
CA GLN A 220 20.80 1.22 -21.41
C GLN A 220 19.79 1.34 -20.29
N THR A 221 20.24 1.78 -19.13
CA THR A 221 19.36 2.09 -17.99
C THR A 221 19.00 3.57 -18.05
N LYS A 222 17.72 3.87 -18.18
CA LYS A 222 17.19 5.22 -18.07
C LYS A 222 16.73 5.48 -16.66
N ARG A 223 17.17 6.58 -16.09
CA ARG A 223 16.80 7.02 -14.73
C ARG A 223 15.74 8.11 -14.79
N TYR A 224 14.77 8.03 -13.86
CA TYR A 224 13.69 8.98 -13.68
C TYR A 224 13.69 9.46 -12.23
N TRP A 225 13.30 10.70 -12.02
CA TRP A 225 13.33 11.33 -10.72
C TRP A 225 11.95 11.75 -10.25
N LEU A 226 11.59 11.34 -9.07
CA LEU A 226 10.49 11.87 -8.30
C LEU A 226 11.05 12.92 -7.34
N VAL A 227 10.38 14.08 -7.21
CA VAL A 227 10.89 15.22 -6.44
C VAL A 227 9.75 15.81 -5.61
N TRP A 228 10.05 16.21 -4.37
CA TRP A 228 9.12 16.95 -3.52
C TRP A 228 9.86 17.92 -2.59
N ASP A 229 9.09 18.85 -2.01
CA ASP A 229 9.58 19.76 -0.98
C ASP A 229 9.56 19.05 0.38
N ALA A 230 10.72 18.84 0.96
CA ALA A 230 10.86 18.15 2.24
C ALA A 230 10.12 18.85 3.41
N ALA A 231 9.84 20.16 3.28
CA ALA A 231 9.11 20.90 4.30
C ALA A 231 7.59 20.71 4.20
N SER A 232 7.09 20.19 3.06
CA SER A 232 5.67 20.05 2.77
C SER A 232 5.15 18.63 2.98
N VAL A 233 6.02 17.62 2.96
CA VAL A 233 5.66 16.22 3.19
C VAL A 233 5.68 15.93 4.68
N GLY A 234 4.59 15.38 5.20
CA GLY A 234 4.44 15.03 6.62
C GLY A 234 5.50 14.04 7.09
N GLY A 235 5.70 13.91 8.39
CA GLY A 235 6.64 12.98 9.01
C GLY A 235 8.13 13.27 8.81
N LEU A 236 8.49 14.01 7.77
CA LEU A 236 9.87 14.31 7.45
C LEU A 236 10.44 15.50 8.24
N ILE A 237 9.61 16.30 8.91
CA ILE A 237 10.07 17.48 9.67
C ILE A 237 10.89 17.08 10.91
N GLY A 238 10.59 15.96 11.55
CA GLY A 238 11.30 15.49 12.75
C GLY A 238 12.53 14.62 12.45
N ASP A 239 12.40 13.67 11.55
CA ASP A 239 13.43 12.66 11.26
C ASP A 239 14.31 13.04 10.08
N SER A 240 13.82 13.81 9.12
CA SER A 240 14.63 14.31 8.01
C SER A 240 15.65 15.37 8.44
N GLN A 241 15.39 16.12 9.50
CA GLN A 241 16.47 16.95 10.09
C GLN A 241 17.61 16.07 10.60
N ARG A 242 17.34 14.86 11.08
CA ARG A 242 18.36 13.88 11.49
C ARG A 242 19.02 13.17 10.31
N ALA A 243 18.27 12.80 9.29
CA ALA A 243 18.78 12.16 8.07
C ALA A 243 19.48 13.16 7.13
N LEU A 244 19.11 14.45 7.19
CA LEU A 244 19.71 15.53 6.41
C LEU A 244 21.03 16.08 7.03
N VAL A 245 21.36 15.67 8.25
CA VAL A 245 22.56 16.14 9.00
C VAL A 245 23.66 15.06 9.04
N ARG A 246 23.45 13.88 8.44
CA ARG A 246 24.48 12.83 8.30
C ARG A 246 25.12 12.79 6.94
#